data_49138db76f2b73a4bbd350948e85681d
#
_entry.id   49138db76f2b73a4bbd350948e85681d
#
_cell.length_a   1.000
_cell.length_b   1.000
_cell.length_c   1.000
_cell.angle_alpha   90.00
_cell.angle_beta   90.00
_cell.angle_gamma   90.00
#
_symmetry.space_group_name_H-M   'P 1'
#
loop_
_entity.id
_entity.type
_entity.pdbx_description
1 polymer ?
#
loop_
_entity_poly.entity_id
_entity_poly.type
_entity_poly.pdbx_seq_one_letter_code
_entity_poly.pdbx_strand_id
1 'polypeptide(L)'
;MNPTHLLWRVRLCSALRTILACSIVGCTTLYGPETLQRLLAYPAFSYLTTILIVSDATLGDTLRSFWHAIYATIQVTILSLASLWLVDPSRFTNSLAAVGVALCTFVVALPESTNLMSKRIAFGQIVIVYVGVVIHGAQTGTIKHLIHVASSTALGVVASVLAMFFPYPRLSYNEVTGIKLYYFWI
;
A
#
# COMPACT_ATOMS: atom_id res chain seq x y z
N MET A 1 -37.55 -6.49 3.26
CA MET A 1 -36.53 -5.40 3.26
C MET A 1 -36.01 -5.27 1.83
N ASN A 2 -36.11 -4.09 1.20
CA ASN A 2 -35.70 -3.92 -0.21
C ASN A 2 -34.20 -4.18 -0.38
N PRO A 3 -33.76 -5.05 -1.28
CA PRO A 3 -32.37 -5.40 -1.50
C PRO A 3 -31.50 -4.18 -1.86
N THR A 4 -32.10 -3.17 -2.47
CA THR A 4 -31.42 -1.92 -2.85
C THR A 4 -30.93 -1.13 -1.64
N HIS A 5 -31.69 -1.07 -0.53
CA HIS A 5 -31.29 -0.38 0.70
C HIS A 5 -30.10 -1.04 1.40
N LEU A 6 -30.00 -2.36 1.34
CA LEU A 6 -28.88 -3.10 1.93
C LEU A 6 -27.58 -2.84 1.17
N LEU A 7 -27.64 -2.86 -0.16
CA LEU A 7 -26.48 -2.55 -1.01
C LEU A 7 -25.99 -1.11 -0.83
N TRP A 8 -26.92 -0.16 -0.68
CA TRP A 8 -26.56 1.24 -0.41
C TRP A 8 -25.83 1.42 0.92
N ARG A 9 -26.32 0.80 1.97
CA ARG A 9 -25.65 0.84 3.29
C ARG A 9 -24.25 0.26 3.25
N VAL A 10 -24.04 -0.85 2.56
CA VAL A 10 -22.71 -1.49 2.42
C VAL A 10 -21.75 -0.56 1.68
N ARG A 11 -22.19 0.02 0.56
CA ARG A 11 -21.37 0.97 -0.23
C ARG A 11 -21.05 2.24 0.55
N LEU A 12 -22.04 2.78 1.29
CA LEU A 12 -21.84 3.97 2.11
C LEU A 12 -20.81 3.73 3.23
N CYS A 13 -20.91 2.58 3.92
CA CYS A 13 -19.94 2.21 4.95
C CYS A 13 -18.52 2.01 4.37
N SER A 14 -18.40 1.42 3.17
CA SER A 14 -17.11 1.30 2.50
C SER A 14 -16.52 2.67 2.14
N ALA A 15 -17.34 3.56 1.59
CA ALA A 15 -16.92 4.92 1.27
C ALA A 15 -16.47 5.71 2.52
N LEU A 16 -17.24 5.61 3.61
CA LEU A 16 -16.89 6.26 4.88
C LEU A 16 -15.55 5.77 5.43
N ARG A 17 -15.27 4.46 5.35
CA ARG A 17 -13.96 3.91 5.77
C ARG A 17 -12.82 4.44 4.92
N THR A 18 -13.00 4.50 3.62
CA THR A 18 -11.99 5.06 2.71
C THR A 18 -11.71 6.52 3.02
N ILE A 19 -12.77 7.32 3.24
CA ILE A 19 -12.64 8.73 3.63
C ILE A 19 -11.88 8.83 4.97
N LEU A 20 -12.26 8.03 5.96
CA LEU A 20 -11.64 8.05 7.28
C LEU A 20 -10.16 7.64 7.20
N ALA A 21 -9.83 6.61 6.45
CA ALA A 21 -8.45 6.18 6.23
C ALA A 21 -7.61 7.28 5.55
N CYS A 22 -8.14 7.90 4.49
CA CYS A 22 -7.49 9.01 3.82
C CYS A 22 -7.36 10.24 4.74
N SER A 23 -8.35 10.50 5.59
CA SER A 23 -8.28 11.60 6.56
C SER A 23 -7.18 11.36 7.61
N ILE A 24 -7.01 10.13 8.08
CA ILE A 24 -5.90 9.77 8.99
C ILE A 24 -4.55 10.05 8.32
N VAL A 25 -4.37 9.62 7.07
CA VAL A 25 -3.15 9.90 6.30
C VAL A 25 -2.95 11.40 6.15
N GLY A 26 -4.00 12.15 5.78
CA GLY A 26 -3.95 13.61 5.63
C GLY A 26 -3.58 14.33 6.93
N CYS A 27 -4.24 13.98 8.02
CA CYS A 27 -3.92 14.57 9.32
C CYS A 27 -2.48 14.27 9.75
N THR A 28 -2.00 13.04 9.52
CA THR A 28 -0.64 12.65 9.90
C THR A 28 0.42 13.37 9.06
N THR A 29 0.15 13.58 7.77
CA THR A 29 1.09 14.27 6.87
C THR A 29 1.10 15.78 7.05
N LEU A 30 -0.03 16.40 7.42
CA LEU A 30 -0.16 17.85 7.56
C LEU A 30 0.10 18.34 8.98
N TYR A 31 -0.36 17.60 9.99
CA TYR A 31 -0.33 18.02 11.40
C TYR A 31 0.55 17.13 12.26
N GLY A 32 1.19 16.11 11.70
CA GLY A 32 2.09 15.22 12.42
C GLY A 32 3.35 15.95 12.91
N PRO A 33 4.09 15.38 13.87
CA PRO A 33 5.35 15.93 14.34
C PRO A 33 6.35 16.03 13.18
N GLU A 34 7.23 17.05 13.20
CA GLU A 34 8.18 17.31 12.12
C GLU A 34 9.06 16.11 11.76
N THR A 35 9.41 15.29 12.72
CA THR A 35 10.17 14.05 12.51
C THR A 35 9.41 13.08 11.61
N LEU A 36 8.11 12.98 11.80
CA LEU A 36 7.23 12.11 11.00
C LEU A 36 7.02 12.69 9.59
N GLN A 37 6.80 14.00 9.49
CA GLN A 37 6.64 14.68 8.19
C GLN A 37 7.90 14.54 7.33
N ARG A 38 9.09 14.66 7.93
CA ARG A 38 10.37 14.44 7.23
C ARG A 38 10.55 13.00 6.78
N LEU A 39 10.02 12.04 7.55
CA LEU A 39 10.07 10.61 7.20
C LEU A 39 9.10 10.26 6.06
N LEU A 40 7.98 10.98 5.96
CA LEU A 40 6.91 10.76 4.99
C LEU A 40 7.10 11.62 3.73
N ALA A 41 8.21 11.42 3.03
CA ALA A 41 8.52 12.19 1.82
C ALA A 41 7.54 11.95 0.66
N TYR A 42 6.79 10.82 0.66
CA TYR A 42 5.88 10.43 -0.41
C TYR A 42 4.44 10.25 0.06
N PRO A 43 3.73 11.31 0.46
CA PRO A 43 2.36 11.21 0.96
C PRO A 43 1.39 10.64 -0.07
N ALA A 44 1.57 10.95 -1.35
CA ALA A 44 0.75 10.40 -2.44
C ALA A 44 0.75 8.86 -2.46
N PHE A 45 1.88 8.23 -2.14
CA PHE A 45 1.99 6.77 -2.08
C PHE A 45 1.28 6.19 -0.86
N SER A 46 1.27 6.90 0.27
CA SER A 46 0.48 6.50 1.44
C SER A 46 -1.01 6.48 1.11
N TYR A 47 -1.54 7.49 0.42
CA TYR A 47 -2.95 7.50 -0.04
C TYR A 47 -3.26 6.35 -0.98
N LEU A 48 -2.39 6.12 -1.97
CA LEU A 48 -2.58 5.04 -2.94
C LEU A 48 -2.62 3.67 -2.26
N THR A 49 -1.70 3.41 -1.35
CA THR A 49 -1.65 2.17 -0.55
C THR A 49 -2.90 2.02 0.31
N THR A 50 -3.35 3.09 0.94
CA THR A 50 -4.56 3.13 1.76
C THR A 50 -5.80 2.77 0.95
N ILE A 51 -5.99 3.40 -0.21
CA ILE A 51 -7.15 3.15 -1.08
C ILE A 51 -7.14 1.71 -1.59
N LEU A 52 -5.97 1.19 -1.99
CA LEU A 52 -5.84 -0.20 -2.46
C LEU A 52 -6.23 -1.22 -1.40
N ILE A 53 -5.95 -0.95 -0.13
CA ILE A 53 -6.22 -1.90 0.96
C ILE A 53 -7.66 -1.78 1.45
N VAL A 54 -8.22 -0.56 1.54
CA VAL A 54 -9.52 -0.32 2.19
C VAL A 54 -10.70 -0.55 1.25
N SER A 55 -10.54 -0.43 -0.08
CA SER A 55 -11.66 -0.32 -1.03
C SER A 55 -12.71 -1.42 -0.91
N ASP A 56 -12.32 -2.68 -0.71
CA ASP A 56 -13.27 -3.82 -0.64
C ASP A 56 -12.94 -4.83 0.47
N ALA A 57 -12.13 -4.45 1.46
CA ALA A 57 -11.60 -5.39 2.43
C ALA A 57 -12.52 -5.62 3.63
N THR A 58 -12.55 -6.86 4.11
CA THR A 58 -12.96 -7.21 5.48
C THR A 58 -11.80 -6.97 6.43
N LEU A 59 -12.05 -6.94 7.74
CA LEU A 59 -10.98 -6.79 8.73
C LEU A 59 -9.88 -7.85 8.57
N GLY A 60 -10.27 -9.09 8.27
CA GLY A 60 -9.32 -10.19 8.04
C GLY A 60 -8.48 -9.98 6.77
N ASP A 61 -9.10 -9.50 5.69
CA ASP A 61 -8.40 -9.20 4.44
C ASP A 61 -7.42 -8.03 4.62
N THR A 62 -7.79 -7.02 5.40
CA THR A 62 -6.92 -5.88 5.70
C THR A 62 -5.70 -6.33 6.51
N LEU A 63 -5.88 -7.19 7.51
CA LEU A 63 -4.77 -7.73 8.29
C LEU A 63 -3.86 -8.63 7.44
N ARG A 64 -4.44 -9.42 6.54
CA ARG A 64 -3.69 -10.19 5.55
C ARG A 64 -2.91 -9.27 4.60
N SER A 65 -3.53 -8.19 4.14
CA SER A 65 -2.89 -7.18 3.28
C SER A 65 -1.75 -6.46 3.99
N PHE A 66 -1.85 -6.25 5.31
CA PHE A 66 -0.77 -5.74 6.15
C PHE A 66 0.49 -6.63 6.03
N TRP A 67 0.35 -7.95 6.19
CA TRP A 67 1.46 -8.88 6.03
C TRP A 67 2.03 -8.88 4.62
N HIS A 68 1.16 -8.83 3.62
CA HIS A 68 1.58 -8.75 2.22
C HIS A 68 2.30 -7.45 1.88
N ALA A 69 1.94 -6.33 2.51
CA ALA A 69 2.63 -5.06 2.34
C ALA A 69 4.03 -5.08 2.97
N ILE A 70 4.18 -5.66 4.17
CA ILE A 70 5.49 -5.86 4.80
C ILE A 70 6.37 -6.74 3.92
N TYR A 71 5.86 -7.88 3.46
CA TYR A 71 6.60 -8.79 2.58
C TYR A 71 7.04 -8.10 1.30
N ALA A 72 6.14 -7.35 0.64
CA ALA A 72 6.45 -6.58 -0.55
C ALA A 72 7.56 -5.55 -0.30
N THR A 73 7.49 -4.83 0.82
CA THR A 73 8.47 -3.81 1.18
C THR A 73 9.85 -4.42 1.43
N ILE A 74 9.93 -5.54 2.12
CA ILE A 74 11.20 -6.27 2.34
C ILE A 74 11.78 -6.75 0.99
N GLN A 75 10.95 -7.35 0.14
CA GLN A 75 11.37 -7.84 -1.17
C GLN A 75 11.91 -6.71 -2.06
N VAL A 76 11.19 -5.60 -2.13
CA VAL A 76 11.61 -4.42 -2.92
C VAL A 76 12.89 -3.82 -2.34
N THR A 77 13.00 -3.73 -1.01
CA THR A 77 14.20 -3.18 -0.36
C THR A 77 15.45 -4.00 -0.71
N ILE A 78 15.36 -5.33 -0.64
CA ILE A 78 16.47 -6.23 -0.97
C ILE A 78 16.85 -6.08 -2.46
N LEU A 79 15.86 -6.12 -3.35
CA LEU A 79 16.09 -6.00 -4.79
C LEU A 79 16.68 -4.65 -5.17
N SER A 80 16.16 -3.56 -4.60
CA SER A 80 16.65 -2.21 -4.87
C SER A 80 18.07 -2.01 -4.34
N LEU A 81 18.38 -2.49 -3.14
CA LEU A 81 19.74 -2.44 -2.61
C LEU A 81 20.70 -3.25 -3.46
N ALA A 82 20.34 -4.47 -3.86
CA ALA A 82 21.18 -5.32 -4.71
C ALA A 82 21.45 -4.65 -6.07
N SER A 83 20.44 -4.09 -6.71
CA SER A 83 20.58 -3.42 -8.00
C SER A 83 21.42 -2.15 -7.93
N LEU A 84 21.25 -1.36 -6.86
CA LEU A 84 22.00 -0.13 -6.63
C LEU A 84 23.44 -0.39 -6.19
N TRP A 85 23.69 -1.54 -5.56
CA TRP A 85 25.05 -1.98 -5.25
C TRP A 85 25.79 -2.46 -6.51
N LEU A 86 25.05 -3.10 -7.44
CA LEU A 86 25.63 -3.59 -8.70
C LEU A 86 25.93 -2.45 -9.68
N VAL A 87 25.14 -1.39 -9.64
CA VAL A 87 25.27 -0.22 -10.51
C VAL A 87 25.62 0.99 -9.67
N ASP A 88 26.81 1.54 -9.88
CA ASP A 88 27.27 2.74 -9.17
C ASP A 88 26.24 3.89 -9.36
N PRO A 89 25.70 4.47 -8.28
CA PRO A 89 24.68 5.53 -8.36
C PRO A 89 25.11 6.74 -9.19
N SER A 90 26.42 6.98 -9.35
CA SER A 90 26.96 8.08 -10.16
C SER A 90 26.76 7.88 -11.66
N ARG A 91 26.49 6.66 -12.11
CA ARG A 91 26.29 6.29 -13.52
C ARG A 91 24.83 6.06 -13.89
N PHE A 92 23.90 6.35 -12.98
CA PHE A 92 22.48 6.12 -13.23
C PHE A 92 21.94 7.10 -14.28
N THR A 93 21.72 6.57 -15.47
CA THR A 93 21.01 7.26 -16.57
C THR A 93 19.54 6.83 -16.59
N ASN A 94 18.68 7.64 -17.22
CA ASN A 94 17.25 7.31 -17.37
C ASN A 94 17.02 5.92 -18.01
N SER A 95 17.86 5.56 -18.99
CA SER A 95 17.79 4.25 -19.65
C SER A 95 18.13 3.11 -18.70
N LEU A 96 19.14 3.30 -17.86
CA LEU A 96 19.57 2.29 -16.89
C LEU A 96 18.52 2.12 -15.78
N ALA A 97 17.88 3.21 -15.36
CA ALA A 97 16.76 3.15 -14.42
C ALA A 97 15.58 2.38 -15.01
N ALA A 98 15.23 2.60 -16.27
CA ALA A 98 14.15 1.87 -16.94
C ALA A 98 14.42 0.37 -17.01
N VAL A 99 15.65 -0.02 -17.33
CA VAL A 99 16.07 -1.44 -17.33
C VAL A 99 16.01 -2.01 -15.89
N GLY A 100 16.48 -1.25 -14.89
CA GLY A 100 16.41 -1.65 -13.49
C GLY A 100 14.96 -1.89 -13.02
N VAL A 101 14.06 -0.97 -13.34
CA VAL A 101 12.61 -1.14 -13.05
C VAL A 101 12.07 -2.40 -13.73
N ALA A 102 12.37 -2.59 -15.01
CA ALA A 102 11.90 -3.76 -15.76
C ALA A 102 12.38 -5.08 -15.15
N LEU A 103 13.67 -5.16 -14.80
CA LEU A 103 14.25 -6.35 -14.19
C LEU A 103 13.67 -6.61 -12.78
N CYS A 104 13.57 -5.59 -11.93
CA CYS A 104 13.03 -5.74 -10.60
C CYS A 104 11.53 -6.12 -10.63
N THR A 105 10.74 -5.51 -11.50
CA THR A 105 9.32 -5.86 -11.67
C THR A 105 9.16 -7.27 -12.22
N PHE A 106 10.02 -7.72 -13.12
CA PHE A 106 10.03 -9.07 -13.64
C PHE A 106 10.31 -10.09 -12.52
N VAL A 107 11.35 -9.85 -11.69
CA VAL A 107 11.67 -10.73 -10.55
C VAL A 107 10.53 -10.81 -9.54
N VAL A 108 9.86 -9.68 -9.25
CA VAL A 108 8.71 -9.66 -8.34
C VAL A 108 7.48 -10.35 -8.94
N ALA A 109 7.34 -10.34 -10.26
CA ALA A 109 6.22 -10.97 -10.96
C ALA A 109 6.35 -12.50 -11.02
N LEU A 110 7.58 -13.04 -11.07
CA LEU A 110 7.86 -14.45 -11.25
C LEU A 110 7.15 -15.41 -10.26
N PRO A 111 7.12 -15.17 -8.95
CA PRO A 111 6.47 -16.09 -8.04
C PRO A 111 4.95 -16.09 -8.23
N GLU A 112 4.38 -17.21 -8.71
CA GLU A 112 2.92 -17.37 -8.85
C GLU A 112 2.19 -17.42 -7.51
N SER A 113 2.86 -17.88 -6.46
CA SER A 113 2.31 -18.02 -5.10
C SER A 113 2.09 -16.69 -4.37
N THR A 114 2.66 -15.58 -4.86
CA THR A 114 2.51 -14.27 -4.21
C THR A 114 1.17 -13.63 -4.55
N ASN A 115 0.53 -13.08 -3.51
CA ASN A 115 -0.77 -12.44 -3.63
C ASN A 115 -0.70 -11.21 -4.56
N LEU A 116 -1.75 -11.00 -5.36
CA LEU A 116 -1.85 -9.87 -6.29
C LEU A 116 -1.67 -8.50 -5.60
N MET A 117 -2.15 -8.37 -4.36
CA MET A 117 -1.95 -7.16 -3.54
C MET A 117 -0.46 -6.87 -3.28
N SER A 118 0.30 -7.90 -2.92
CA SER A 118 1.75 -7.76 -2.70
C SER A 118 2.46 -7.27 -3.96
N LYS A 119 2.13 -7.84 -5.12
CA LYS A 119 2.70 -7.43 -6.41
C LYS A 119 2.38 -5.96 -6.75
N ARG A 120 1.13 -5.53 -6.55
CA ARG A 120 0.72 -4.13 -6.81
C ARG A 120 1.48 -3.14 -5.94
N ILE A 121 1.63 -3.42 -4.65
CA ILE A 121 2.37 -2.55 -3.72
C ILE A 121 3.85 -2.54 -4.10
N ALA A 122 4.44 -3.71 -4.39
CA ALA A 122 5.84 -3.83 -4.77
C ALA A 122 6.15 -3.05 -6.06
N PHE A 123 5.31 -3.15 -7.08
CA PHE A 123 5.48 -2.40 -8.33
C PHE A 123 5.47 -0.88 -8.10
N GLY A 124 4.52 -0.40 -7.30
CA GLY A 124 4.48 1.01 -6.92
C GLY A 124 5.75 1.47 -6.20
N GLN A 125 6.24 0.67 -5.26
CA GLN A 125 7.49 0.97 -4.53
C GLN A 125 8.71 0.99 -5.45
N ILE A 126 8.87 -0.01 -6.34
CA ILE A 126 9.96 -0.08 -7.29
C ILE A 126 10.00 1.20 -8.14
N VAL A 127 8.89 1.58 -8.74
CA VAL A 127 8.81 2.79 -9.58
C VAL A 127 9.23 4.03 -8.78
N ILE A 128 8.74 4.22 -7.57
CA ILE A 128 9.07 5.40 -6.76
C ILE A 128 10.55 5.40 -6.36
N VAL A 129 11.11 4.24 -6.01
CA VAL A 129 12.53 4.13 -5.64
C VAL A 129 13.42 4.54 -6.82
N TYR A 130 13.19 3.98 -8.00
CA TYR A 130 14.03 4.27 -9.17
C TYR A 130 13.82 5.69 -9.70
N VAL A 131 12.59 6.18 -9.76
CA VAL A 131 12.31 7.57 -10.13
C VAL A 131 12.97 8.54 -9.14
N GLY A 132 12.93 8.24 -7.86
CA GLY A 132 13.58 9.04 -6.84
C GLY A 132 15.10 9.07 -7.00
N VAL A 133 15.75 7.95 -7.31
CA VAL A 133 17.19 7.89 -7.58
C VAL A 133 17.57 8.72 -8.81
N VAL A 134 16.74 8.69 -9.86
CA VAL A 134 16.97 9.49 -11.08
C VAL A 134 16.84 10.98 -10.81
N ILE A 135 15.80 11.40 -10.06
CA ILE A 135 15.51 12.82 -9.82
C ILE A 135 16.51 13.43 -8.82
N HIS A 136 16.79 12.74 -7.73
CA HIS A 136 17.62 13.29 -6.64
C HIS A 136 19.11 12.93 -6.78
N GLY A 137 19.47 12.05 -7.69
CA GLY A 137 20.85 11.61 -7.94
C GLY A 137 21.49 10.91 -6.72
N ALA A 138 22.80 10.71 -6.82
CA ALA A 138 23.59 10.05 -5.77
C ALA A 138 23.73 10.85 -4.46
N GLN A 139 23.32 12.12 -4.45
CA GLN A 139 23.52 13.03 -3.31
C GLN A 139 22.59 12.74 -2.13
N THR A 140 21.39 12.24 -2.38
CA THR A 140 20.48 11.81 -1.32
C THR A 140 20.71 10.32 -1.09
N GLY A 141 21.45 9.97 -0.04
CA GLY A 141 21.82 8.57 0.23
C GLY A 141 20.67 7.59 -0.06
N THR A 142 20.90 6.64 -0.94
CA THR A 142 19.93 5.64 -1.45
C THR A 142 19.13 4.97 -0.34
N ILE A 143 19.77 4.74 0.81
CA ILE A 143 19.15 4.13 1.99
C ILE A 143 18.07 5.03 2.57
N LYS A 144 18.30 6.36 2.63
CA LYS A 144 17.29 7.31 3.15
C LYS A 144 16.04 7.31 2.27
N HIS A 145 16.22 7.25 0.95
CA HIS A 145 15.11 7.20 0.01
C HIS A 145 14.25 5.93 0.20
N LEU A 146 14.90 4.77 0.36
CA LEU A 146 14.22 3.52 0.67
C LEU A 146 13.42 3.59 1.97
N ILE A 147 14.01 4.17 3.02
CA ILE A 147 13.33 4.37 4.31
C ILE A 147 12.08 5.25 4.14
N HIS A 148 12.16 6.32 3.35
CA HIS A 148 11.02 7.19 3.09
C HIS A 148 9.88 6.47 2.35
N VAL A 149 10.20 5.63 1.38
CA VAL A 149 9.19 4.82 0.66
C VAL A 149 8.56 3.78 1.60
N ALA A 150 9.37 3.08 2.38
CA ALA A 150 8.90 2.09 3.35
C ALA A 150 8.01 2.73 4.43
N SER A 151 8.39 3.89 4.97
CA SER A 151 7.60 4.61 5.99
C SER A 151 6.28 5.12 5.43
N SER A 152 6.27 5.61 4.18
CA SER A 152 5.03 6.03 3.51
C SER A 152 4.06 4.86 3.28
N THR A 153 4.60 3.69 2.94
CA THR A 153 3.80 2.45 2.84
C THR A 153 3.24 2.05 4.20
N ALA A 154 4.09 2.05 5.22
CA ALA A 154 3.70 1.68 6.58
C ALA A 154 2.57 2.59 7.11
N LEU A 155 2.65 3.90 6.89
CA LEU A 155 1.58 4.82 7.26
C LEU A 155 0.26 4.46 6.55
N GLY A 156 0.27 4.23 5.24
CA GLY A 156 -0.93 3.86 4.48
C GLY A 156 -1.57 2.57 5.00
N VAL A 157 -0.75 1.59 5.32
CA VAL A 157 -1.20 0.30 5.87
C VAL A 157 -1.79 0.46 7.27
N VAL A 158 -1.12 1.19 8.16
CA VAL A 158 -1.61 1.45 9.53
C VAL A 158 -2.91 2.24 9.49
N ALA A 159 -3.01 3.28 8.67
CA ALA A 159 -4.23 4.05 8.49
C ALA A 159 -5.40 3.18 8.01
N SER A 160 -5.12 2.24 7.09
CA SER A 160 -6.11 1.27 6.60
C SER A 160 -6.64 0.37 7.71
N VAL A 161 -5.75 -0.17 8.54
CA VAL A 161 -6.13 -1.03 9.68
C VAL A 161 -6.95 -0.23 10.68
N LEU A 162 -6.52 0.98 11.04
CA LEU A 162 -7.26 1.84 11.98
C LEU A 162 -8.67 2.19 11.46
N ALA A 163 -8.81 2.49 10.18
CA ALA A 163 -10.10 2.80 9.59
C ALA A 163 -11.08 1.62 9.60
N MET A 164 -10.57 0.38 9.63
CA MET A 164 -11.42 -0.82 9.70
C MET A 164 -12.08 -1.03 11.06
N PHE A 165 -11.56 -0.42 12.11
CA PHE A 165 -12.22 -0.47 13.44
C PHE A 165 -13.43 0.45 13.53
N PHE A 166 -13.55 1.45 12.64
CA PHE A 166 -14.66 2.39 12.62
C PHE A 166 -15.52 2.26 11.35
N PRO A 167 -16.85 2.53 11.40
CA PRO A 167 -17.71 2.66 12.56
C PRO A 167 -18.09 1.31 13.20
N TYR A 168 -17.99 0.20 12.46
CA TYR A 168 -18.21 -1.18 12.93
C TYR A 168 -17.25 -2.11 12.21
N PRO A 169 -16.48 -2.97 12.91
CA PRO A 169 -15.59 -3.92 12.28
C PRO A 169 -16.38 -4.87 11.36
N ARG A 170 -16.02 -4.87 10.09
CA ARG A 170 -16.63 -5.76 9.10
C ARG A 170 -15.96 -7.13 9.20
N LEU A 171 -16.53 -7.98 10.07
CA LEU A 171 -16.08 -9.35 10.23
C LEU A 171 -16.65 -10.20 9.09
N SER A 172 -15.82 -11.00 8.46
CA SER A 172 -16.21 -11.94 7.39
C SER A 172 -17.31 -12.92 7.85
N TYR A 173 -17.36 -13.24 9.16
CA TYR A 173 -18.41 -14.04 9.75
C TYR A 173 -19.83 -13.45 9.57
N ASN A 174 -19.97 -12.14 9.70
CA ASN A 174 -21.27 -11.47 9.55
C ASN A 174 -21.76 -11.48 8.08
N GLU A 175 -20.86 -11.48 7.10
CA GLU A 175 -21.24 -11.60 5.69
C GLU A 175 -21.72 -13.00 5.35
N VAL A 176 -21.02 -14.04 5.80
CA VAL A 176 -21.42 -15.43 5.57
C VAL A 176 -22.78 -15.74 6.21
N THR A 177 -23.04 -15.20 7.40
CA THR A 177 -24.32 -15.37 8.09
C THR A 177 -25.45 -14.63 7.37
N GLY A 178 -25.19 -13.41 6.88
CA GLY A 178 -26.13 -12.64 6.08
C GLY A 178 -26.49 -13.31 4.75
N ILE A 179 -25.50 -13.88 4.07
CA ILE A 179 -25.69 -14.61 2.81
C ILE A 179 -26.46 -15.93 3.08
N LYS A 180 -26.13 -16.69 4.15
CA LYS A 180 -26.89 -17.90 4.51
C LYS A 180 -28.35 -17.61 4.83
N LEU A 181 -28.65 -16.54 5.53
CA LEU A 181 -30.03 -16.13 5.77
C LEU A 181 -30.77 -15.77 4.47
N TYR A 182 -30.09 -15.16 3.52
CA TYR A 182 -30.68 -14.82 2.22
C TYR A 182 -31.04 -16.07 1.40
N TYR A 183 -30.14 -17.07 1.36
CA TYR A 183 -30.40 -18.34 0.66
C TYR A 183 -31.40 -19.25 1.37
N PHE A 184 -31.64 -19.05 2.64
CA PHE A 184 -32.64 -19.82 3.41
C PHE A 184 -34.07 -19.30 3.17
N TRP A 185 -34.23 -18.05 2.68
CA TRP A 185 -35.53 -17.42 2.43
C TRP A 185 -35.92 -17.38 0.93
N ILE A 186 -35.11 -17.90 0.04
CA ILE A 186 -35.41 -18.11 -1.39
C ILE A 186 -35.66 -19.61 -1.64
#